data_4c8f873e063f72e4a5a60b01cdf4f535
#
_entry.id   4c8f873e063f72e4a5a60b01cdf4f535
#
_cell.length_a   1.000
_cell.length_b   1.000
_cell.length_c   1.000
_cell.angle_alpha   90.00
_cell.angle_beta   90.00
_cell.angle_gamma   90.00
#
_symmetry.space_group_name_H-M   'P 1'
#
loop_
_entity.id
_entity.type
_entity.pdbx_description
1 polymer ?
#
loop_
_entity_poly.entity_id
_entity_poly.type
_entity_poly.pdbx_seq_one_letter_code
_entity_poly.pdbx_strand_id
1 'polypeptide(L)'
;MHPIDRAGAFMIRRGPRRLRIFPGGWGEARHIALLDDIAAFEAVPPRLTISWGPTKHLPDRTITDGHFRAFCDLPPEAATAAVRLIEPPGGDDRLCLLMAAWNDHGYDTRQQLADELLPRGIASLILEIPYYGHRRTVGHLEQPIQTVADFARMGFGAVSEGRALLHHFRSRYVMGVSGYSMGGNIGALVGATAGFPVAMAPLAASHSPGPVFLDGVISNGIQWEALGGRGESERLRAALTAASVLRFPAPQWAPATVMVAARSDGFIPTEAVLTLHEHWSGSELRWRRGGHAMLLWRQRDALAAAIADSFGRLSEEQKTA
;
A
#
# COMPACT_ATOMS: atom_id res chain seq x y z
N MET A 1 12.20 18.39 -7.76
CA MET A 1 11.34 17.44 -8.52
C MET A 1 12.09 16.93 -9.75
N HIS A 2 12.14 15.63 -9.95
CA HIS A 2 12.84 14.97 -11.06
C HIS A 2 12.16 15.27 -12.42
N PRO A 3 12.89 15.36 -13.54
CA PRO A 3 12.32 15.63 -14.88
C PRO A 3 11.24 14.65 -15.31
N ILE A 4 11.37 13.35 -14.98
CA ILE A 4 10.35 12.33 -15.27
C ILE A 4 9.06 12.59 -14.47
N ASP A 5 9.16 12.99 -13.22
CA ASP A 5 7.99 13.34 -12.41
C ASP A 5 7.33 14.64 -12.92
N ARG A 6 8.14 15.59 -13.47
CA ARG A 6 7.61 16.77 -14.21
C ARG A 6 6.84 16.38 -15.45
N ALA A 7 7.38 15.44 -16.24
CA ALA A 7 6.69 14.93 -17.41
C ALA A 7 5.39 14.22 -17.01
N GLY A 8 5.42 13.40 -15.94
CA GLY A 8 4.24 12.80 -15.33
C GLY A 8 3.20 13.83 -14.90
N ALA A 9 3.62 14.88 -14.20
CA ALA A 9 2.76 16.01 -13.80
C ALA A 9 2.11 16.71 -14.99
N PHE A 10 2.85 16.90 -16.09
CA PHE A 10 2.33 17.47 -17.33
C PHE A 10 1.28 16.55 -17.97
N MET A 11 1.56 15.24 -18.03
CA MET A 11 0.63 14.22 -18.55
C MET A 11 -0.65 14.15 -17.72
N ILE A 12 -0.54 14.19 -16.40
CA ILE A 12 -1.68 14.26 -15.47
C ILE A 12 -2.55 15.50 -15.77
N ARG A 13 -1.93 16.63 -16.06
CA ARG A 13 -2.62 17.91 -16.23
C ARG A 13 -3.22 18.10 -17.64
N ARG A 14 -2.52 17.68 -18.70
CA ARG A 14 -2.83 18.02 -20.10
C ARG A 14 -2.82 16.85 -21.07
N GLY A 15 -2.47 15.64 -20.61
CA GLY A 15 -2.43 14.45 -21.47
C GLY A 15 -3.82 13.99 -21.93
N PRO A 16 -3.90 13.18 -22.99
CA PRO A 16 -5.17 12.62 -23.48
C PRO A 16 -5.86 11.73 -22.43
N ARG A 17 -5.10 11.18 -21.49
CA ARG A 17 -5.56 10.43 -20.30
C ARG A 17 -5.26 11.21 -19.03
N ARG A 18 -5.69 12.49 -18.98
CA ARG A 18 -5.46 13.28 -17.76
C ARG A 18 -6.13 12.62 -16.55
N LEU A 19 -5.38 12.54 -15.46
CA LEU A 19 -5.86 11.99 -14.21
C LEU A 19 -7.03 12.85 -13.69
N ARG A 20 -8.13 12.19 -13.37
CA ARG A 20 -9.31 12.83 -12.77
C ARG A 20 -9.51 12.23 -11.39
N ILE A 21 -9.18 12.99 -10.37
CA ILE A 21 -9.28 12.56 -8.97
C ILE A 21 -10.62 13.03 -8.42
N PHE A 22 -11.40 12.10 -7.92
CA PHE A 22 -12.74 12.32 -7.37
C PHE A 22 -13.72 13.01 -8.33
N PRO A 23 -13.87 12.53 -9.58
CA PRO A 23 -14.77 13.15 -10.54
C PRO A 23 -16.26 13.03 -10.14
N GLY A 24 -16.61 12.10 -9.26
CA GLY A 24 -17.93 11.91 -8.65
C GLY A 24 -18.11 12.63 -7.31
N GLY A 25 -17.12 13.42 -6.88
CA GLY A 25 -17.20 14.24 -5.65
C GLY A 25 -17.01 13.45 -4.37
N TRP A 26 -17.78 13.78 -3.35
CA TRP A 26 -17.62 13.20 -1.99
C TRP A 26 -18.13 11.77 -1.87
N GLY A 27 -19.24 11.45 -2.51
CA GLY A 27 -19.94 10.18 -2.27
C GLY A 27 -20.64 10.16 -0.91
N GLU A 28 -20.92 8.95 -0.38
CA GLU A 28 -21.68 8.77 0.86
C GLU A 28 -20.81 9.03 2.11
N ALA A 29 -21.30 9.92 3.00
CA ALA A 29 -20.57 10.32 4.22
C ALA A 29 -20.25 9.14 5.15
N ARG A 30 -21.15 8.13 5.25
CA ARG A 30 -20.91 6.93 6.08
C ARG A 30 -19.65 6.15 5.65
N HIS A 31 -19.34 6.14 4.36
CA HIS A 31 -18.15 5.45 3.85
C HIS A 31 -16.87 6.26 4.10
N ILE A 32 -16.97 7.60 4.07
CA ILE A 32 -15.82 8.45 4.42
C ILE A 32 -15.46 8.27 5.89
N ALA A 33 -16.46 8.12 6.76
CA ALA A 33 -16.28 7.90 8.18
C ALA A 33 -15.53 6.59 8.53
N LEU A 34 -15.44 5.62 7.62
CA LEU A 34 -14.64 4.39 7.82
C LEU A 34 -13.17 4.68 8.12
N LEU A 35 -12.61 5.77 7.59
CA LEU A 35 -11.23 6.16 7.84
C LEU A 35 -11.00 6.67 9.27
N ASP A 36 -12.06 7.08 9.95
CA ASP A 36 -12.02 7.55 11.34
C ASP A 36 -12.22 6.43 12.37
N ASP A 37 -12.60 5.23 11.94
CA ASP A 37 -12.90 4.10 12.84
C ASP A 37 -11.61 3.39 13.29
N ILE A 38 -10.91 4.00 14.27
CA ILE A 38 -9.68 3.44 14.85
C ILE A 38 -9.96 2.06 15.46
N ALA A 39 -11.11 1.88 16.12
CA ALA A 39 -11.43 0.62 16.77
C ALA A 39 -11.53 -0.55 15.76
N ALA A 40 -12.06 -0.28 14.56
CA ALA A 40 -12.08 -1.29 13.49
C ALA A 40 -10.68 -1.64 12.99
N PHE A 41 -9.75 -0.69 12.98
CA PHE A 41 -8.34 -0.97 12.64
C PHE A 41 -7.58 -1.73 13.73
N GLU A 42 -7.99 -1.63 14.99
CA GLU A 42 -7.34 -2.33 16.13
C GLU A 42 -8.00 -3.69 16.43
N ALA A 43 -9.24 -3.89 16.04
CA ALA A 43 -9.96 -5.15 16.27
C ALA A 43 -9.23 -6.34 15.63
N VAL A 44 -9.29 -7.51 16.28
CA VAL A 44 -8.77 -8.76 15.70
C VAL A 44 -9.54 -9.06 14.40
N PRO A 45 -8.86 -9.18 13.25
CA PRO A 45 -9.54 -9.43 12.00
C PRO A 45 -10.19 -10.83 11.98
N PRO A 46 -11.26 -11.02 11.19
CA PRO A 46 -11.90 -12.30 11.05
C PRO A 46 -10.96 -13.34 10.45
N ARG A 47 -11.20 -14.62 10.76
CA ARG A 47 -10.48 -15.73 10.14
C ARG A 47 -10.81 -15.79 8.65
N LEU A 48 -9.78 -15.93 7.82
CA LEU A 48 -9.93 -16.09 6.38
C LEU A 48 -10.08 -17.58 6.02
N THR A 49 -10.94 -17.82 5.04
CA THR A 49 -10.94 -19.06 4.26
C THR A 49 -10.56 -18.70 2.84
N ILE A 50 -9.35 -19.10 2.43
CA ILE A 50 -8.84 -18.85 1.09
C ILE A 50 -9.04 -20.10 0.25
N SER A 51 -9.75 -19.95 -0.88
CA SER A 51 -9.87 -20.98 -1.89
C SER A 51 -8.69 -20.89 -2.85
N TRP A 52 -7.81 -21.87 -2.80
CA TRP A 52 -6.62 -21.93 -3.62
C TRP A 52 -6.87 -22.67 -4.93
N GLY A 53 -6.35 -22.14 -6.04
CA GLY A 53 -6.29 -22.81 -7.33
C GLY A 53 -5.10 -23.77 -7.41
N PRO A 54 -4.85 -24.33 -8.60
CA PRO A 54 -3.70 -25.21 -8.83
C PRO A 54 -2.38 -24.44 -8.72
N THR A 55 -1.40 -25.06 -8.07
CA THR A 55 -0.04 -24.51 -7.97
C THR A 55 0.72 -24.74 -9.27
N LYS A 56 1.29 -23.68 -9.83
CA LYS A 56 2.26 -23.74 -10.91
C LYS A 56 3.65 -23.94 -10.34
N HIS A 57 4.32 -24.99 -10.76
CA HIS A 57 5.70 -25.29 -10.41
C HIS A 57 6.62 -24.80 -11.53
N LEU A 58 7.52 -23.87 -11.21
CA LEU A 58 8.58 -23.37 -12.08
C LEU A 58 9.94 -23.78 -11.49
N PRO A 59 11.02 -23.75 -12.26
CA PRO A 59 12.34 -24.18 -11.77
C PRO A 59 12.84 -23.39 -10.55
N ASP A 60 12.45 -22.11 -10.44
CA ASP A 60 12.91 -21.15 -9.43
C ASP A 60 11.82 -20.71 -8.44
N ARG A 61 10.58 -21.18 -8.57
CA ARG A 61 9.46 -20.79 -7.72
C ARG A 61 8.23 -21.68 -7.85
N THR A 62 7.33 -21.55 -6.88
CA THR A 62 5.94 -21.94 -7.06
C THR A 62 5.04 -20.71 -7.06
N ILE A 63 3.93 -20.77 -7.82
CA ILE A 63 2.91 -19.71 -7.89
C ILE A 63 1.55 -20.34 -7.67
N THR A 64 0.81 -19.85 -6.67
CA THR A 64 -0.55 -20.30 -6.39
C THR A 64 -1.46 -19.08 -6.29
N ASP A 65 -2.48 -19.03 -7.13
CA ASP A 65 -3.52 -18.01 -7.06
C ASP A 65 -4.66 -18.47 -6.15
N GLY A 66 -5.18 -17.56 -5.35
CA GLY A 66 -6.27 -17.84 -4.45
C GLY A 66 -7.27 -16.68 -4.39
N HIS A 67 -8.43 -16.95 -3.80
CA HIS A 67 -9.45 -15.94 -3.57
C HIS A 67 -10.14 -16.15 -2.24
N PHE A 68 -10.68 -15.07 -1.68
CA PHE A 68 -11.51 -15.11 -0.47
C PHE A 68 -12.60 -14.03 -0.54
N ARG A 69 -13.67 -14.21 0.22
CA ARG A 69 -14.71 -13.19 0.32
C ARG A 69 -14.24 -12.06 1.21
N ALA A 70 -14.32 -10.83 0.69
CA ALA A 70 -14.14 -9.62 1.50
C ALA A 70 -15.21 -9.55 2.59
N PHE A 71 -14.83 -9.00 3.74
CA PHE A 71 -15.71 -8.87 4.91
C PHE A 71 -16.02 -7.40 5.23
N CYS A 72 -15.57 -6.47 4.38
CA CYS A 72 -15.91 -5.05 4.45
C CYS A 72 -17.12 -4.76 3.55
N ASP A 73 -17.80 -3.64 3.81
CA ASP A 73 -18.86 -3.13 2.94
C ASP A 73 -18.28 -2.59 1.63
N LEU A 74 -18.21 -3.44 0.61
CA LEU A 74 -17.67 -3.16 -0.71
C LEU A 74 -18.75 -3.37 -1.79
N PRO A 75 -18.61 -2.72 -2.97
CA PRO A 75 -19.46 -3.04 -4.12
C PRO A 75 -19.37 -4.54 -4.47
N PRO A 76 -20.43 -5.13 -5.05
CA PRO A 76 -20.46 -6.54 -5.39
C PRO A 76 -19.26 -7.02 -6.22
N GLU A 77 -18.80 -6.19 -7.17
CA GLU A 77 -17.65 -6.49 -8.02
C GLU A 77 -16.34 -6.54 -7.24
N ALA A 78 -16.23 -5.78 -6.16
CA ALA A 78 -15.07 -5.75 -5.28
C ALA A 78 -15.15 -6.75 -4.11
N ALA A 79 -16.26 -7.49 -3.97
CA ALA A 79 -16.51 -8.37 -2.82
C ALA A 79 -15.67 -9.65 -2.80
N THR A 80 -15.01 -10.02 -3.90
CA THR A 80 -14.08 -11.15 -3.95
C THR A 80 -12.66 -10.64 -4.06
N ALA A 81 -11.86 -10.87 -3.02
CA ALA A 81 -10.45 -10.56 -3.01
C ALA A 81 -9.65 -11.66 -3.70
N ALA A 82 -8.64 -11.26 -4.48
CA ALA A 82 -7.72 -12.17 -5.12
C ALA A 82 -6.31 -12.01 -4.56
N VAL A 83 -5.61 -13.11 -4.38
CA VAL A 83 -4.23 -13.17 -3.87
C VAL A 83 -3.38 -14.08 -4.72
N ARG A 84 -2.09 -13.76 -4.82
CA ARG A 84 -1.08 -14.62 -5.44
C ARG A 84 0.02 -14.88 -4.42
N LEU A 85 0.26 -16.15 -4.11
CA LEU A 85 1.38 -16.61 -3.32
C LEU A 85 2.51 -17.05 -4.24
N ILE A 86 3.71 -16.53 -4.02
CA ILE A 86 4.94 -16.86 -4.75
C ILE A 86 5.97 -17.32 -3.72
N GLU A 87 6.41 -18.57 -3.80
CA GLU A 87 7.34 -19.15 -2.85
C GLU A 87 8.64 -19.58 -3.55
N PRO A 88 9.82 -19.38 -2.92
CA PRO A 88 11.09 -19.89 -3.42
C PRO A 88 11.14 -21.42 -3.33
N PRO A 89 12.00 -22.09 -4.11
CA PRO A 89 12.24 -23.53 -3.99
C PRO A 89 12.73 -23.90 -2.59
N GLY A 90 12.20 -24.98 -2.03
CA GLY A 90 12.59 -25.45 -0.70
C GLY A 90 11.89 -24.78 0.47
N GLY A 91 11.07 -23.76 0.19
CA GLY A 91 10.36 -23.00 1.21
C GLY A 91 11.26 -22.01 1.96
N ASP A 92 10.65 -21.02 2.57
CA ASP A 92 11.28 -20.10 3.54
C ASP A 92 10.24 -19.84 4.65
N ASP A 93 10.71 -19.42 5.79
CA ASP A 93 9.85 -19.04 6.91
C ASP A 93 9.43 -17.56 6.86
N ARG A 94 9.84 -16.79 5.83
CA ARG A 94 9.54 -15.37 5.67
C ARG A 94 8.56 -15.13 4.54
N LEU A 95 7.48 -14.39 4.82
CA LEU A 95 6.47 -14.02 3.83
C LEU A 95 6.20 -12.53 3.87
N CYS A 96 6.43 -11.84 2.74
CA CYS A 96 6.13 -10.42 2.59
C CYS A 96 4.79 -10.21 1.86
N LEU A 97 3.84 -9.55 2.53
CA LEU A 97 2.62 -9.05 1.90
C LEU A 97 2.94 -7.79 1.09
N LEU A 98 2.65 -7.79 -0.21
CA LEU A 98 2.91 -6.69 -1.13
C LEU A 98 1.62 -5.95 -1.49
N MET A 99 1.53 -4.69 -1.04
CA MET A 99 0.35 -3.82 -1.24
C MET A 99 0.46 -3.00 -2.52
N ALA A 100 -0.68 -2.77 -3.19
CA ALA A 100 -0.74 -2.11 -4.50
C ALA A 100 -0.49 -0.60 -4.40
N ALA A 101 0.28 -0.06 -5.34
CA ALA A 101 0.39 1.38 -5.60
C ALA A 101 -0.87 1.91 -6.29
N TRP A 102 -0.99 3.24 -6.41
CA TRP A 102 -2.07 3.86 -7.19
C TRP A 102 -2.02 3.39 -8.65
N ASN A 103 -3.15 2.92 -9.17
CA ASN A 103 -3.30 2.35 -10.52
C ASN A 103 -2.44 1.10 -10.80
N ASP A 104 -1.97 0.40 -9.77
CA ASP A 104 -1.29 -0.89 -9.92
C ASP A 104 -2.33 -2.03 -9.97
N HIS A 105 -2.82 -2.29 -11.17
CA HIS A 105 -3.83 -3.32 -11.44
C HIS A 105 -3.21 -4.69 -11.69
N GLY A 106 -3.83 -5.73 -11.17
CA GLY A 106 -3.33 -7.10 -11.30
C GLY A 106 -2.08 -7.36 -10.45
N TYR A 107 -1.14 -8.13 -10.97
CA TYR A 107 0.03 -8.60 -10.20
C TYR A 107 1.38 -8.12 -10.74
N ASP A 108 1.46 -7.68 -11.98
CA ASP A 108 2.71 -7.55 -12.74
C ASP A 108 3.78 -6.68 -12.06
N THR A 109 3.40 -5.50 -11.57
CA THR A 109 4.36 -4.59 -10.91
C THR A 109 4.91 -5.19 -9.63
N ARG A 110 4.04 -5.76 -8.79
CA ARG A 110 4.43 -6.37 -7.52
C ARG A 110 5.12 -7.70 -7.71
N GLN A 111 4.80 -8.45 -8.77
CA GLN A 111 5.51 -9.66 -9.14
C GLN A 111 6.97 -9.38 -9.49
N GLN A 112 7.25 -8.27 -10.20
CA GLN A 112 8.64 -7.85 -10.44
C GLN A 112 9.42 -7.56 -9.15
N LEU A 113 8.76 -7.07 -8.10
CA LEU A 113 9.38 -6.90 -6.79
C LEU A 113 9.52 -8.25 -6.06
N ALA A 114 8.52 -9.13 -6.18
CA ALA A 114 8.59 -10.49 -5.66
C ALA A 114 9.74 -11.29 -6.30
N ASP A 115 9.99 -11.12 -7.59
CA ASP A 115 11.11 -11.74 -8.31
C ASP A 115 12.47 -11.36 -7.71
N GLU A 116 12.61 -10.12 -7.23
CA GLU A 116 13.82 -9.66 -6.51
C GLU A 116 13.91 -10.21 -5.05
N LEU A 117 12.80 -10.63 -4.47
CA LEU A 117 12.75 -11.21 -3.12
C LEU A 117 13.07 -12.71 -3.11
N LEU A 118 12.78 -13.44 -4.18
CA LEU A 118 13.04 -14.88 -4.29
C LEU A 118 14.50 -15.27 -4.03
N PRO A 119 15.52 -14.60 -4.65
CA PRO A 119 16.93 -14.91 -4.36
C PRO A 119 17.35 -14.63 -2.91
N ARG A 120 16.54 -13.85 -2.17
CA ARG A 120 16.74 -13.54 -0.76
C ARG A 120 16.01 -14.50 0.17
N GLY A 121 15.38 -15.54 -0.40
CA GLY A 121 14.62 -16.54 0.34
C GLY A 121 13.35 -15.99 0.97
N ILE A 122 12.73 -14.95 0.42
CA ILE A 122 11.51 -14.35 0.94
C ILE A 122 10.35 -14.65 0.00
N ALA A 123 9.36 -15.37 0.51
CA ALA A 123 8.10 -15.59 -0.19
C ALA A 123 7.30 -14.27 -0.27
N SER A 124 6.46 -14.15 -1.27
CA SER A 124 5.63 -12.96 -1.48
C SER A 124 4.16 -13.32 -1.58
N LEU A 125 3.31 -12.54 -0.92
CA LEU A 125 1.86 -12.59 -1.05
C LEU A 125 1.38 -11.28 -1.66
N ILE A 126 0.82 -11.33 -2.87
CA ILE A 126 0.34 -10.16 -3.58
C ILE A 126 -1.18 -10.08 -3.42
N LEU A 127 -1.69 -9.02 -2.79
CA LEU A 127 -3.13 -8.78 -2.64
C LEU A 127 -3.64 -7.86 -3.75
N GLU A 128 -4.67 -8.26 -4.48
CA GLU A 128 -5.44 -7.35 -5.31
C GLU A 128 -6.43 -6.58 -4.44
N ILE A 129 -6.16 -5.28 -4.22
CA ILE A 129 -6.96 -4.43 -3.34
C ILE A 129 -8.34 -4.11 -3.94
N PRO A 130 -9.34 -3.71 -3.14
CA PRO A 130 -10.65 -3.33 -3.65
C PRO A 130 -10.58 -2.27 -4.76
N TYR A 131 -11.48 -2.32 -5.73
CA TYR A 131 -11.59 -1.46 -6.92
C TYR A 131 -10.47 -1.62 -7.96
N TYR A 132 -9.49 -2.52 -7.76
CA TYR A 132 -8.38 -2.72 -8.69
C TYR A 132 -8.50 -4.08 -9.40
N GLY A 133 -7.82 -4.21 -10.54
CA GLY A 133 -7.74 -5.44 -11.30
C GLY A 133 -9.11 -6.05 -11.64
N HIS A 134 -9.37 -7.26 -11.19
CA HIS A 134 -10.65 -7.96 -11.36
C HIS A 134 -11.77 -7.41 -10.47
N ARG A 135 -11.43 -6.60 -9.46
CA ARG A 135 -12.34 -6.01 -8.49
C ARG A 135 -12.84 -4.61 -8.90
N ARG A 136 -12.60 -4.20 -10.15
CA ARG A 136 -13.06 -2.90 -10.67
C ARG A 136 -14.58 -2.88 -10.85
N THR A 137 -15.18 -1.77 -10.47
CA THR A 137 -16.60 -1.54 -10.71
C THR A 137 -16.91 -1.35 -12.20
N VAL A 138 -18.03 -1.88 -12.65
CA VAL A 138 -18.45 -1.79 -14.04
C VAL A 138 -18.63 -0.32 -14.46
N GLY A 139 -18.19 0.05 -15.65
CA GLY A 139 -18.29 1.43 -16.20
C GLY A 139 -17.16 2.38 -15.80
N HIS A 140 -16.28 2.00 -14.87
CA HIS A 140 -15.19 2.86 -14.37
C HIS A 140 -13.80 2.25 -14.54
N LEU A 141 -13.56 1.58 -15.68
CA LEU A 141 -12.35 0.82 -15.92
C LEU A 141 -11.07 1.67 -15.98
N GLU A 142 -11.16 2.93 -16.45
CA GLU A 142 -10.00 3.83 -16.55
C GLU A 142 -9.69 4.55 -15.23
N GLN A 143 -10.73 4.86 -14.44
CA GLN A 143 -10.65 5.56 -13.18
C GLN A 143 -11.56 4.87 -12.16
N PRO A 144 -11.09 3.82 -11.47
CA PRO A 144 -11.94 3.00 -10.60
C PRO A 144 -12.42 3.75 -9.35
N ILE A 145 -11.66 4.73 -8.87
CA ILE A 145 -11.99 5.54 -7.69
C ILE A 145 -12.67 6.83 -8.16
N GLN A 146 -13.99 6.89 -8.04
CA GLN A 146 -14.81 8.00 -8.50
C GLN A 146 -15.02 9.06 -7.41
N THR A 147 -15.15 8.66 -6.15
CA THR A 147 -15.50 9.54 -5.03
C THR A 147 -14.49 9.43 -3.89
N VAL A 148 -14.51 10.40 -2.98
CA VAL A 148 -13.76 10.30 -1.71
C VAL A 148 -14.25 9.10 -0.89
N ALA A 149 -15.55 8.79 -0.94
CA ALA A 149 -16.13 7.61 -0.31
C ALA A 149 -15.58 6.29 -0.89
N ASP A 150 -15.39 6.19 -2.22
CA ASP A 150 -14.77 5.01 -2.84
C ASP A 150 -13.32 4.85 -2.39
N PHE A 151 -12.58 5.97 -2.30
CA PHE A 151 -11.21 5.97 -1.79
C PHE A 151 -11.16 5.48 -0.34
N ALA A 152 -12.07 5.93 0.50
CA ALA A 152 -12.19 5.49 1.88
C ALA A 152 -12.50 3.99 2.00
N ARG A 153 -13.49 3.50 1.24
CA ARG A 153 -13.84 2.06 1.18
C ARG A 153 -12.68 1.22 0.69
N MET A 154 -11.99 1.67 -0.38
CA MET A 154 -10.81 1.00 -0.91
C MET A 154 -9.71 0.91 0.15
N GLY A 155 -9.37 2.03 0.79
CA GLY A 155 -8.31 2.09 1.81
C GLY A 155 -8.64 1.25 3.03
N PHE A 156 -9.84 1.39 3.59
CA PHE A 156 -10.31 0.61 4.73
C PHE A 156 -10.32 -0.90 4.41
N GLY A 157 -10.86 -1.28 3.24
CA GLY A 157 -10.89 -2.67 2.80
C GLY A 157 -9.47 -3.24 2.60
N ALA A 158 -8.58 -2.49 1.96
CA ALA A 158 -7.20 -2.92 1.74
C ALA A 158 -6.42 -3.13 3.05
N VAL A 159 -6.58 -2.25 4.03
CA VAL A 159 -5.95 -2.41 5.36
C VAL A 159 -6.55 -3.60 6.10
N SER A 160 -7.87 -3.71 6.13
CA SER A 160 -8.57 -4.80 6.82
C SER A 160 -8.21 -6.18 6.24
N GLU A 161 -8.22 -6.31 4.91
CA GLU A 161 -7.84 -7.54 4.20
C GLU A 161 -6.34 -7.86 4.40
N GLY A 162 -5.47 -6.83 4.34
CA GLY A 162 -4.03 -6.99 4.60
C GLY A 162 -3.76 -7.50 6.01
N ARG A 163 -4.41 -6.94 7.02
CA ARG A 163 -4.32 -7.42 8.41
C ARG A 163 -4.80 -8.86 8.56
N ALA A 164 -5.93 -9.19 7.95
CA ALA A 164 -6.47 -10.54 7.99
C ALA A 164 -5.52 -11.57 7.34
N LEU A 165 -4.86 -11.19 6.24
CA LEU A 165 -3.83 -12.03 5.60
C LEU A 165 -2.60 -12.19 6.51
N LEU A 166 -2.09 -11.14 7.15
CA LEU A 166 -1.02 -11.26 8.12
C LEU A 166 -1.39 -12.24 9.25
N HIS A 167 -2.60 -12.10 9.81
CA HIS A 167 -3.10 -13.00 10.86
C HIS A 167 -3.28 -14.45 10.38
N HIS A 168 -3.68 -14.66 9.12
CA HIS A 168 -3.87 -15.99 8.53
C HIS A 168 -2.55 -16.74 8.41
N PHE A 169 -1.48 -16.05 8.00
CA PHE A 169 -0.20 -16.69 7.69
C PHE A 169 0.81 -16.67 8.85
N ARG A 170 0.60 -15.90 9.92
CA ARG A 170 1.58 -15.71 11.02
C ARG A 170 1.97 -16.99 11.77
N SER A 171 1.17 -18.06 11.69
CA SER A 171 1.51 -19.34 12.32
C SER A 171 2.51 -20.15 11.50
N ARG A 172 2.67 -19.84 10.22
CA ARG A 172 3.55 -20.53 9.27
C ARG A 172 4.79 -19.71 8.92
N TYR A 173 4.67 -18.38 8.92
CA TYR A 173 5.72 -17.47 8.45
C TYR A 173 6.01 -16.36 9.46
N VAL A 174 7.25 -15.91 9.48
CA VAL A 174 7.60 -14.56 9.94
C VAL A 174 7.04 -13.58 8.92
N MET A 175 6.12 -12.73 9.35
CA MET A 175 5.39 -11.86 8.45
C MET A 175 6.12 -10.56 8.18
N GLY A 176 6.06 -10.11 6.94
CA GLY A 176 6.42 -8.76 6.54
C GLY A 176 5.32 -8.12 5.73
N VAL A 177 5.34 -6.80 5.65
CA VAL A 177 4.47 -6.01 4.78
C VAL A 177 5.24 -4.88 4.12
N SER A 178 5.03 -4.72 2.84
CA SER A 178 5.63 -3.67 2.04
C SER A 178 4.68 -3.22 0.94
N GLY A 179 5.03 -2.15 0.29
CA GLY A 179 4.34 -1.63 -0.87
C GLY A 179 4.96 -0.33 -1.32
N TYR A 180 4.68 0.06 -2.55
CA TYR A 180 5.20 1.25 -3.17
C TYR A 180 4.16 2.38 -3.15
N SER A 181 4.55 3.61 -2.81
CA SER A 181 3.68 4.79 -2.85
C SER A 181 2.42 4.61 -1.97
N MET A 182 1.22 4.61 -2.54
CA MET A 182 -0.02 4.30 -1.83
C MET A 182 0.06 2.94 -1.12
N GLY A 183 0.64 1.93 -1.78
CA GLY A 183 0.85 0.62 -1.17
C GLY A 183 1.77 0.67 0.04
N GLY A 184 2.73 1.57 0.06
CA GLY A 184 3.61 1.81 1.21
C GLY A 184 2.86 2.43 2.40
N ASN A 185 1.95 3.38 2.16
CA ASN A 185 1.08 3.94 3.19
C ASN A 185 0.10 2.88 3.74
N ILE A 186 -0.56 2.12 2.85
CA ILE A 186 -1.45 1.03 3.27
C ILE A 186 -0.66 -0.04 4.04
N GLY A 187 0.52 -0.43 3.56
CA GLY A 187 1.40 -1.38 4.24
C GLY A 187 1.85 -0.90 5.62
N ALA A 188 2.12 0.40 5.76
CA ALA A 188 2.43 1.02 7.04
C ALA A 188 1.27 0.92 8.03
N LEU A 189 0.03 1.19 7.59
CA LEU A 189 -1.17 1.01 8.41
C LEU A 189 -1.39 -0.46 8.80
N VAL A 190 -1.26 -1.37 7.83
CA VAL A 190 -1.38 -2.82 8.07
C VAL A 190 -0.38 -3.29 9.11
N GLY A 191 0.90 -2.89 8.99
CA GLY A 191 1.96 -3.28 9.90
C GLY A 191 1.82 -2.64 11.28
N ALA A 192 1.47 -1.36 11.36
CA ALA A 192 1.28 -0.64 12.62
C ALA A 192 0.14 -1.23 13.46
N THR A 193 -0.91 -1.73 12.80
CA THR A 193 -2.12 -2.24 13.45
C THR A 193 -2.19 -3.78 13.46
N ALA A 194 -1.11 -4.48 13.16
CA ALA A 194 -1.07 -5.95 13.09
C ALA A 194 -1.30 -6.64 14.44
N GLY A 195 -0.88 -6.03 15.56
CA GLY A 195 -1.00 -6.60 16.89
C GLY A 195 0.04 -7.69 17.22
N PHE A 196 1.02 -7.88 16.36
CA PHE A 196 2.17 -8.79 16.55
C PHE A 196 3.35 -8.31 15.68
N PRO A 197 4.60 -8.72 15.97
CA PRO A 197 5.78 -8.26 15.23
C PRO A 197 5.72 -8.56 13.74
N VAL A 198 5.94 -7.52 12.91
CA VAL A 198 5.90 -7.57 11.45
C VAL A 198 7.08 -6.78 10.89
N ALA A 199 7.83 -7.34 9.95
CA ALA A 199 8.84 -6.62 9.19
C ALA A 199 8.14 -5.59 8.27
N MET A 200 8.52 -4.32 8.38
CA MET A 200 7.87 -3.24 7.62
C MET A 200 8.85 -2.54 6.68
N ALA A 201 8.47 -2.39 5.42
CA ALA A 201 9.26 -1.62 4.47
C ALA A 201 8.36 -0.70 3.61
N PRO A 202 7.96 0.47 4.11
CA PRO A 202 7.26 1.48 3.31
C PRO A 202 8.20 2.07 2.25
N LEU A 203 7.85 1.90 0.96
CA LEU A 203 8.68 2.32 -0.17
C LEU A 203 8.05 3.55 -0.84
N ALA A 204 8.77 4.67 -0.88
CA ALA A 204 8.29 5.96 -1.39
C ALA A 204 6.90 6.32 -0.83
N ALA A 205 6.72 6.21 0.49
CA ALA A 205 5.46 6.36 1.17
C ALA A 205 5.37 7.64 2.00
N SER A 206 4.15 8.17 2.10
CA SER A 206 3.75 9.21 3.04
C SER A 206 3.11 8.59 4.29
N HIS A 207 3.05 9.34 5.39
CA HIS A 207 2.29 8.95 6.58
C HIS A 207 0.77 8.89 6.34
N SER A 208 0.26 9.63 5.34
CA SER A 208 -1.16 9.69 4.97
C SER A 208 -1.34 10.09 3.51
N PRO A 209 -2.52 9.89 2.91
CA PRO A 209 -2.85 10.37 1.57
C PRO A 209 -2.89 11.91 1.45
N GLY A 210 -3.21 12.65 2.53
CA GLY A 210 -3.40 14.10 2.52
C GLY A 210 -2.28 14.88 1.81
N PRO A 211 -1.01 14.79 2.25
CA PRO A 211 0.11 15.47 1.60
C PRO A 211 0.29 15.08 0.13
N VAL A 212 0.06 13.82 -0.21
CA VAL A 212 0.23 13.32 -1.58
C VAL A 212 -0.80 13.94 -2.53
N PHE A 213 -2.05 13.95 -2.12
CA PHE A 213 -3.15 14.47 -2.96
C PHE A 213 -3.19 15.99 -3.02
N LEU A 214 -2.82 16.69 -1.96
CA LEU A 214 -2.97 18.14 -1.88
C LEU A 214 -1.69 18.91 -2.15
N ASP A 215 -0.53 18.36 -1.79
CA ASP A 215 0.75 19.05 -1.87
C ASP A 215 1.68 18.42 -2.94
N GLY A 216 1.37 17.17 -3.38
CA GLY A 216 2.08 16.48 -4.47
C GLY A 216 1.59 16.87 -5.87
N VAL A 217 2.29 16.38 -6.90
CA VAL A 217 1.98 16.70 -8.33
C VAL A 217 0.59 16.23 -8.75
N ILE A 218 0.01 15.22 -8.09
CA ILE A 218 -1.33 14.71 -8.42
C ILE A 218 -2.45 15.66 -8.00
N SER A 219 -2.18 16.64 -7.15
CA SER A 219 -3.14 17.69 -6.75
C SER A 219 -3.80 18.39 -7.95
N ASN A 220 -3.08 18.48 -9.07
CA ASN A 220 -3.59 19.04 -10.31
C ASN A 220 -4.72 18.21 -10.95
N GLY A 221 -4.89 16.96 -10.54
CA GLY A 221 -5.94 16.06 -11.03
C GLY A 221 -7.28 16.18 -10.28
N ILE A 222 -7.28 16.82 -9.10
CA ILE A 222 -8.49 16.92 -8.26
C ILE A 222 -9.59 17.69 -9.00
N GLN A 223 -10.77 17.09 -9.04
CA GLN A 223 -11.95 17.68 -9.67
C GLN A 223 -12.71 18.53 -8.65
N TRP A 224 -12.18 19.73 -8.35
CA TRP A 224 -12.69 20.62 -7.32
C TRP A 224 -14.15 20.98 -7.48
N GLU A 225 -14.64 21.16 -8.73
CA GLU A 225 -16.05 21.45 -9.00
C GLU A 225 -16.96 20.34 -8.49
N ALA A 226 -16.57 19.08 -8.68
CA ALA A 226 -17.33 17.93 -8.19
C ALA A 226 -17.35 17.83 -6.66
N LEU A 227 -16.36 18.42 -5.98
CA LEU A 227 -16.28 18.50 -4.52
C LEU A 227 -17.01 19.70 -3.91
N GLY A 228 -17.53 20.60 -4.75
CA GLY A 228 -18.17 21.85 -4.29
C GLY A 228 -17.27 23.08 -4.36
N GLY A 229 -16.10 22.96 -5.00
CA GLY A 229 -15.15 24.05 -5.21
C GLY A 229 -13.89 23.95 -4.35
N ARG A 230 -12.93 24.84 -4.60
CA ARG A 230 -11.65 24.89 -3.86
C ARG A 230 -11.79 25.25 -2.38
N GLY A 231 -12.91 25.84 -1.97
CA GLY A 231 -13.22 26.09 -0.56
C GLY A 231 -13.28 24.82 0.28
N GLU A 232 -13.50 23.66 -0.33
CA GLU A 232 -13.54 22.36 0.33
C GLU A 232 -12.14 21.74 0.60
N SER A 233 -11.06 22.45 0.31
CA SER A 233 -9.68 21.91 0.45
C SER A 233 -9.35 21.43 1.85
N GLU A 234 -9.75 22.17 2.89
CA GLU A 234 -9.49 21.77 4.28
C GLU A 234 -10.33 20.55 4.68
N ARG A 235 -11.56 20.47 4.22
CA ARG A 235 -12.40 19.28 4.44
C ARG A 235 -11.80 18.05 3.75
N LEU A 236 -11.31 18.20 2.53
CA LEU A 236 -10.63 17.11 1.81
C LEU A 236 -9.34 16.71 2.53
N ARG A 237 -8.55 17.67 3.01
CA ARG A 237 -7.35 17.41 3.80
C ARG A 237 -7.69 16.62 5.06
N ALA A 238 -8.70 17.00 5.80
CA ALA A 238 -9.15 16.29 6.99
C ALA A 238 -9.54 14.84 6.66
N ALA A 239 -10.37 14.62 5.64
CA ALA A 239 -10.80 13.30 5.22
C ALA A 239 -9.62 12.39 4.80
N LEU A 240 -8.67 12.91 4.01
CA LEU A 240 -7.51 12.13 3.58
C LEU A 240 -6.48 11.89 4.70
N THR A 241 -6.38 12.81 5.66
CA THR A 241 -5.50 12.67 6.83
C THR A 241 -6.06 11.69 7.86
N ALA A 242 -7.37 11.43 7.84
CA ALA A 242 -7.99 10.40 8.67
C ALA A 242 -7.37 9.00 8.45
N ALA A 243 -6.84 8.72 7.25
CA ALA A 243 -6.07 7.51 6.95
C ALA A 243 -4.56 7.62 7.31
N SER A 244 -4.22 8.41 8.32
CA SER A 244 -2.82 8.59 8.76
C SER A 244 -2.36 7.52 9.72
N VAL A 245 -1.16 6.99 9.46
CA VAL A 245 -0.42 6.13 10.40
C VAL A 245 -0.16 6.82 11.74
N LEU A 246 -0.03 8.15 11.74
CA LEU A 246 0.25 8.95 12.95
C LEU A 246 -0.87 8.90 13.99
N ARG A 247 -2.04 8.40 13.64
CA ARG A 247 -3.18 8.22 14.56
C ARG A 247 -3.03 6.99 15.46
N PHE A 248 -2.10 6.11 15.13
CA PHE A 248 -1.80 4.90 15.89
C PHE A 248 -0.45 5.08 16.60
N PRO A 249 -0.29 4.59 17.82
CA PRO A 249 1.02 4.58 18.46
C PRO A 249 2.03 3.81 17.60
N ALA A 250 3.29 4.23 17.65
CA ALA A 250 4.36 3.48 16.99
C ALA A 250 4.41 2.05 17.56
N PRO A 251 4.35 1.01 16.73
CA PRO A 251 4.41 -0.36 17.23
C PRO A 251 5.80 -0.67 17.81
N GLN A 252 5.89 -1.61 18.74
CA GLN A 252 7.18 -1.98 19.37
C GLN A 252 8.24 -2.41 18.36
N TRP A 253 7.84 -2.95 17.22
CA TRP A 253 8.72 -3.35 16.12
C TRP A 253 9.02 -2.24 15.10
N ALA A 254 8.56 -1.01 15.34
CA ALA A 254 8.86 0.13 14.47
C ALA A 254 10.37 0.32 14.21
N PRO A 255 11.29 0.10 15.19
CA PRO A 255 12.73 0.21 14.94
C PRO A 255 13.25 -0.74 13.86
N ALA A 256 12.60 -1.89 13.63
CA ALA A 256 12.97 -2.83 12.56
C ALA A 256 12.58 -2.33 11.16
N THR A 257 11.82 -1.24 11.04
CA THR A 257 11.36 -0.71 9.75
C THR A 257 12.50 -0.14 8.93
N VAL A 258 12.50 -0.46 7.62
CA VAL A 258 13.41 0.15 6.63
C VAL A 258 12.60 0.88 5.58
N MET A 259 12.67 2.21 5.58
CA MET A 259 11.98 3.08 4.62
C MET A 259 12.90 3.43 3.45
N VAL A 260 12.35 3.53 2.25
CA VAL A 260 13.08 4.03 1.08
C VAL A 260 12.34 5.23 0.50
N ALA A 261 13.05 6.33 0.24
CA ALA A 261 12.48 7.53 -0.34
C ALA A 261 13.34 8.10 -1.46
N ALA A 262 12.73 8.79 -2.41
CA ALA A 262 13.44 9.46 -3.50
C ALA A 262 13.73 10.92 -3.15
N ARG A 263 14.99 11.38 -3.36
CA ARG A 263 15.42 12.77 -3.04
C ARG A 263 14.70 13.84 -3.86
N SER A 264 14.21 13.48 -5.04
CA SER A 264 13.55 14.42 -5.96
C SER A 264 12.15 13.98 -6.32
N ASP A 265 11.47 13.34 -5.37
CA ASP A 265 10.08 12.88 -5.52
C ASP A 265 9.16 14.08 -5.76
N GLY A 266 8.33 13.99 -6.80
CA GLY A 266 7.32 15.01 -7.08
C GLY A 266 5.93 14.63 -6.56
N PHE A 267 5.73 13.36 -6.19
CA PHE A 267 4.46 12.82 -5.72
C PHE A 267 4.37 12.85 -4.20
N ILE A 268 5.43 12.41 -3.52
CA ILE A 268 5.49 12.32 -2.07
C ILE A 268 6.34 13.48 -1.53
N PRO A 269 5.76 14.45 -0.81
CA PRO A 269 6.51 15.51 -0.16
C PRO A 269 7.54 14.95 0.83
N THR A 270 8.74 15.53 0.84
CA THR A 270 9.83 15.11 1.74
C THR A 270 9.43 15.16 3.21
N GLU A 271 8.71 16.18 3.62
CA GLU A 271 8.21 16.36 4.99
C GLU A 271 7.31 15.20 5.40
N ALA A 272 6.47 14.70 4.49
CA ALA A 272 5.57 13.58 4.80
C ALA A 272 6.32 12.27 5.04
N VAL A 273 7.46 12.05 4.37
CA VAL A 273 8.36 10.91 4.63
C VAL A 273 9.08 11.09 5.98
N LEU A 274 9.60 12.28 6.24
CA LEU A 274 10.31 12.59 7.49
C LEU A 274 9.38 12.44 8.69
N THR A 275 8.15 12.95 8.60
CA THR A 275 7.14 12.82 9.66
C THR A 275 6.85 11.35 9.99
N LEU A 276 6.76 10.47 8.96
CA LEU A 276 6.59 9.03 9.20
C LEU A 276 7.80 8.42 9.90
N HIS A 277 9.00 8.78 9.45
CA HIS A 277 10.25 8.30 10.03
C HIS A 277 10.43 8.76 11.48
N GLU A 278 10.14 10.02 11.78
CA GLU A 278 10.19 10.58 13.14
C GLU A 278 9.18 9.90 14.06
N HIS A 279 7.95 9.64 13.56
CA HIS A 279 6.93 8.93 14.30
C HIS A 279 7.35 7.50 14.65
N TRP A 280 8.09 6.84 13.78
CA TRP A 280 8.67 5.51 14.01
C TRP A 280 10.15 5.60 14.37
N SER A 281 10.40 6.15 15.55
CA SER A 281 11.77 6.30 16.09
C SER A 281 12.53 4.99 16.05
N GLY A 282 13.81 5.04 15.64
CA GLY A 282 14.67 3.87 15.45
C GLY A 282 14.56 3.20 14.07
N SER A 283 13.55 3.53 13.27
CA SER A 283 13.47 3.08 11.88
C SER A 283 14.64 3.61 11.05
N GLU A 284 14.97 2.91 9.96
CA GLU A 284 16.00 3.35 9.01
C GLU A 284 15.36 4.03 7.80
N LEU A 285 15.84 5.22 7.40
CA LEU A 285 15.41 5.93 6.20
C LEU A 285 16.53 6.00 5.18
N ARG A 286 16.32 5.36 4.03
CA ARG A 286 17.25 5.31 2.89
C ARG A 286 16.84 6.26 1.79
N TRP A 287 17.59 7.35 1.64
CA TRP A 287 17.40 8.27 0.53
C TRP A 287 18.06 7.77 -0.75
N ARG A 288 17.30 7.70 -1.82
CA ARG A 288 17.77 7.29 -3.15
C ARG A 288 17.76 8.47 -4.13
N ARG A 289 18.69 8.45 -5.09
CA ARG A 289 18.71 9.46 -6.17
C ARG A 289 17.59 9.17 -7.16
N GLY A 290 17.00 10.24 -7.73
CA GLY A 290 15.92 10.15 -8.72
C GLY A 290 14.58 10.63 -8.18
N GLY A 291 13.54 10.47 -8.97
CA GLY A 291 12.16 10.78 -8.63
C GLY A 291 11.34 9.51 -8.39
N HIS A 292 10.06 9.71 -8.15
CA HIS A 292 9.10 8.66 -7.83
C HIS A 292 9.12 7.49 -8.82
N ALA A 293 8.84 7.75 -10.09
CA ALA A 293 8.80 6.68 -11.09
C ALA A 293 10.15 5.96 -11.29
N MET A 294 11.28 6.72 -11.22
CA MET A 294 12.62 6.14 -11.39
C MET A 294 12.98 5.14 -10.30
N LEU A 295 12.56 5.38 -9.08
CA LEU A 295 12.83 4.49 -7.96
C LEU A 295 12.23 3.10 -8.23
N LEU A 296 10.98 3.03 -8.65
CA LEU A 296 10.31 1.78 -8.96
C LEU A 296 10.92 1.06 -10.18
N TRP A 297 11.26 1.81 -11.24
CA TRP A 297 11.68 1.20 -12.50
C TRP A 297 13.14 0.75 -12.54
N ARG A 298 14.03 1.48 -11.85
CA ARG A 298 15.48 1.28 -11.98
C ARG A 298 16.18 0.83 -10.71
N GLN A 299 15.48 0.78 -9.58
CA GLN A 299 16.10 0.49 -8.28
C GLN A 299 15.36 -0.60 -7.50
N ARG A 300 14.68 -1.53 -8.21
CA ARG A 300 13.92 -2.62 -7.58
C ARG A 300 14.77 -3.47 -6.64
N ASP A 301 16.00 -3.79 -7.02
CA ASP A 301 16.95 -4.50 -6.16
C ASP A 301 17.15 -3.78 -4.80
N ALA A 302 17.31 -2.44 -4.82
CA ALA A 302 17.44 -1.67 -3.60
C ALA A 302 16.14 -1.62 -2.77
N LEU A 303 14.97 -1.68 -3.42
CA LEU A 303 13.69 -1.81 -2.74
C LEU A 303 13.55 -3.18 -2.08
N ALA A 304 13.91 -4.24 -2.79
CA ALA A 304 13.91 -5.61 -2.27
C ALA A 304 14.92 -5.79 -1.13
N ALA A 305 16.10 -5.16 -1.24
CA ALA A 305 17.10 -5.15 -0.16
C ALA A 305 16.53 -4.51 1.12
N ALA A 306 15.80 -3.39 1.00
CA ALA A 306 15.17 -2.75 2.16
C ALA A 306 14.13 -3.66 2.83
N ILE A 307 13.34 -4.41 2.03
CA ILE A 307 12.41 -5.41 2.57
C ILE A 307 13.17 -6.51 3.30
N ALA A 308 14.21 -7.07 2.69
CA ALA A 308 15.01 -8.14 3.30
C ALA A 308 15.67 -7.69 4.61
N ASP A 309 16.21 -6.47 4.62
CA ASP A 309 16.86 -5.90 5.80
C ASP A 309 15.85 -5.64 6.94
N SER A 310 14.59 -5.30 6.62
CA SER A 310 13.55 -5.16 7.65
C SER A 310 13.25 -6.50 8.35
N PHE A 311 13.32 -7.62 7.65
CA PHE A 311 13.23 -8.94 8.28
C PHE A 311 14.44 -9.26 9.16
N GLY A 312 15.67 -8.91 8.69
CA GLY A 312 16.89 -9.07 9.47
C GLY A 312 16.83 -8.30 10.79
N ARG A 313 16.47 -7.01 10.72
CA ARG A 313 16.31 -6.14 11.89
C ARG A 313 15.23 -6.64 12.85
N LEU A 314 14.08 -7.12 12.33
CA LEU A 314 13.03 -7.70 13.16
C LEU A 314 13.54 -8.92 13.95
N SER A 315 14.34 -9.78 13.31
CA SER A 315 14.91 -10.95 13.97
C SER A 315 15.94 -10.58 15.05
N GLU A 316 16.67 -9.49 14.88
CA GLU A 316 17.61 -8.96 15.87
C GLU A 316 16.87 -8.37 17.08
N GLU A 317 15.84 -7.57 16.86
CA GLU A 317 14.98 -7.01 17.92
C GLU A 317 14.36 -8.11 18.78
N GLN A 318 13.87 -9.19 18.16
CA GLN A 318 13.26 -10.32 18.88
C GLN A 318 14.27 -11.13 19.73
N LYS A 319 15.57 -11.07 19.42
CA LYS A 319 16.62 -11.72 20.24
C LYS A 319 17.02 -10.88 21.44
N THR A 320 16.79 -9.58 21.38
CA THR A 320 17.17 -8.60 22.42
C THR A 320 16.05 -8.26 23.38
N ALA A 321 14.80 -8.60 23.06
CA ALA A 321 13.59 -8.40 23.88
C ALA A 321 13.31 -9.64 24.76
#